data_271926288173cb830f4da73d2c8a96dc
#
_entry.id   271926288173cb830f4da73d2c8a96dc
#
_cell.length_a   1.000
_cell.length_b   1.000
_cell.length_c   1.000
_cell.angle_alpha   90.00
_cell.angle_beta   90.00
_cell.angle_gamma   90.00
#
_symmetry.space_group_name_H-M   'P 1'
#
loop_
_entity.id
_entity.type
_entity.pdbx_description
1 polymer ?
#
loop_
_entity_poly.entity_id
_entity_poly.type
_entity_poly.pdbx_seq_one_letter_code
_entity_poly.pdbx_strand_id
1 'polypeptide(L)'
;MFKPVAMAKIAIMGLRKNQQTAVSVLHDMEILQLEPLSKEVSSIVKNERDNELTRQVSDELLRVKALMTVLPSIPVIARKRFDSIDELLKTSSSIDVDEQVANLEKEKESLLTEIKETENNLKLVEEFSFFPEDLKILQLSSATSYFGRIPSDKFDEFKKAIDAHHKDIMLYTKAEKELTHLILVVFPTISSDDFANIIQTHNAKIEAVPSITGKPNEIISKQKNNLQTQNQRLKQINDELNKISEKHFATLVEVEEQLQIENKKLEVISNLGVTKDAFAMEGWVPKSKLGQVKSTLEKLTDGTTIYELETKEEEKAPTLMSNPPRFRLFEAFIRFYSLPQSKEFDPTMVFALIFPIFYGLMIGDTAVSYTHLTLPTILLV
;
A
#
# COMPACT_ATOMS: atom_id res chain seq x y z
N MET A 1 -16.66 -25.30 28.39
CA MET A 1 -16.31 -25.82 27.06
C MET A 1 -17.22 -25.32 25.93
N PHE A 2 -18.51 -25.15 26.19
CA PHE A 2 -19.47 -24.70 25.16
C PHE A 2 -19.99 -23.28 25.37
N LYS A 3 -19.31 -22.50 26.17
CA LYS A 3 -19.63 -21.08 26.39
C LYS A 3 -18.34 -20.27 26.42
N PRO A 4 -18.37 -19.01 25.94
CA PRO A 4 -17.28 -18.07 26.11
C PRO A 4 -16.90 -17.89 27.59
N VAL A 5 -15.74 -17.31 27.84
CA VAL A 5 -15.25 -17.03 29.19
C VAL A 5 -16.17 -16.01 29.86
N ALA A 6 -16.53 -16.28 31.11
CA ALA A 6 -17.32 -15.32 31.87
C ALA A 6 -16.48 -14.06 32.17
N MET A 7 -17.01 -12.90 31.81
CA MET A 7 -16.38 -11.60 32.00
C MET A 7 -16.96 -10.88 33.22
N ALA A 8 -16.13 -10.09 33.89
CA ALA A 8 -16.54 -9.16 34.94
C ALA A 8 -16.25 -7.74 34.48
N LYS A 9 -17.20 -6.84 34.66
CA LYS A 9 -17.01 -5.40 34.46
C LYS A 9 -16.37 -4.81 35.70
N ILE A 10 -15.31 -4.06 35.54
CA ILE A 10 -14.56 -3.44 36.63
C ILE A 10 -14.36 -1.96 36.38
N ALA A 11 -14.35 -1.19 37.49
CA ALA A 11 -13.81 0.15 37.52
C ALA A 11 -12.51 0.16 38.31
N ILE A 12 -11.50 0.78 37.76
CA ILE A 12 -10.21 0.97 38.39
C ILE A 12 -10.05 2.45 38.67
N MET A 13 -9.80 2.80 39.91
CA MET A 13 -9.60 4.18 40.37
C MET A 13 -8.28 4.28 41.11
N GLY A 14 -7.51 5.32 40.85
CA GLY A 14 -6.24 5.52 41.53
C GLY A 14 -5.75 6.96 41.47
N LEU A 15 -4.61 7.19 42.12
CA LEU A 15 -3.93 8.48 42.08
C LEU A 15 -3.37 8.77 40.70
N ARG A 16 -3.54 10.01 40.23
CA ARG A 16 -3.07 10.44 38.89
C ARG A 16 -1.61 10.12 38.61
N LYS A 17 -0.73 10.24 39.59
CA LYS A 17 0.69 9.87 39.48
C LYS A 17 0.96 8.42 39.08
N ASN A 18 0.01 7.53 39.38
CA ASN A 18 0.12 6.09 39.09
C ASN A 18 -0.55 5.68 37.76
N GLN A 19 -1.15 6.62 37.03
CA GLN A 19 -1.94 6.36 35.82
C GLN A 19 -1.13 5.62 34.75
N GLN A 20 0.06 6.11 34.40
CA GLN A 20 0.91 5.49 33.39
C GLN A 20 1.37 4.08 33.80
N THR A 21 1.76 3.93 35.07
CA THR A 21 2.17 2.62 35.61
C THR A 21 1.01 1.63 35.59
N ALA A 22 -0.19 2.06 35.97
CA ALA A 22 -1.38 1.21 35.94
C ALA A 22 -1.73 0.75 34.51
N VAL A 23 -1.68 1.67 33.56
CA VAL A 23 -1.95 1.35 32.12
C VAL A 23 -0.88 0.43 31.57
N SER A 24 0.41 0.65 31.88
CA SER A 24 1.50 -0.22 31.44
C SER A 24 1.38 -1.64 32.00
N VAL A 25 1.10 -1.78 33.28
CA VAL A 25 0.87 -3.07 33.94
C VAL A 25 -0.31 -3.82 33.32
N LEU A 26 -1.41 -3.12 33.08
CA LEU A 26 -2.60 -3.72 32.45
C LEU A 26 -2.35 -4.13 31.00
N HIS A 27 -1.58 -3.33 30.25
CA HIS A 27 -1.17 -3.66 28.91
C HIS A 27 -0.30 -4.93 28.88
N ASP A 28 0.70 -5.01 29.75
CA ASP A 28 1.61 -6.16 29.83
C ASP A 28 0.92 -7.47 30.28
N MET A 29 -0.20 -7.33 31.02
CA MET A 29 -1.03 -8.47 31.40
C MET A 29 -1.92 -8.99 30.25
N GLU A 30 -2.21 -8.19 29.24
CA GLU A 30 -3.08 -8.52 28.08
C GLU A 30 -4.46 -9.10 28.47
N ILE A 31 -5.05 -8.65 29.58
CA ILE A 31 -6.24 -9.27 30.16
C ILE A 31 -7.44 -8.33 30.19
N LEU A 32 -7.21 -7.02 30.16
CA LEU A 32 -8.26 -6.00 30.28
C LEU A 32 -8.67 -5.49 28.89
N GLN A 33 -9.95 -5.54 28.60
CA GLN A 33 -10.55 -4.79 27.51
C GLN A 33 -11.17 -3.51 28.05
N LEU A 34 -10.59 -2.37 27.72
CA LEU A 34 -11.09 -1.06 28.15
C LEU A 34 -12.36 -0.68 27.39
N GLU A 35 -13.27 0.00 28.10
CA GLU A 35 -14.46 0.60 27.53
C GLU A 35 -14.51 2.11 27.82
N PRO A 36 -15.24 2.86 26.98
CA PRO A 36 -15.56 4.24 27.30
C PRO A 36 -16.26 4.33 28.68
N LEU A 37 -15.90 5.36 29.42
CA LEU A 37 -16.48 5.58 30.75
C LEU A 37 -18.02 5.70 30.66
N SER A 38 -18.69 5.11 31.64
CA SER A 38 -20.13 5.25 31.79
C SER A 38 -20.54 6.73 31.98
N LYS A 39 -21.74 7.09 31.57
CA LYS A 39 -22.25 8.47 31.69
C LYS A 39 -22.18 8.99 33.13
N GLU A 40 -22.31 8.11 34.11
CA GLU A 40 -22.24 8.43 35.54
C GLU A 40 -20.85 8.90 35.93
N VAL A 41 -19.79 8.20 35.47
CA VAL A 41 -18.39 8.54 35.76
C VAL A 41 -17.93 9.71 34.87
N SER A 42 -18.31 9.75 33.60
CA SER A 42 -17.95 10.84 32.69
C SER A 42 -18.50 12.22 33.07
N SER A 43 -19.54 12.27 33.91
CA SER A 43 -20.03 13.53 34.45
C SER A 43 -19.13 14.15 35.53
N ILE A 44 -18.30 13.34 36.17
CA ILE A 44 -17.45 13.71 37.32
C ILE A 44 -16.00 13.98 36.87
N VAL A 45 -15.56 13.37 35.74
CA VAL A 45 -14.18 13.37 35.26
C VAL A 45 -14.08 14.03 33.88
N LYS A 46 -12.98 14.73 33.62
CA LYS A 46 -12.68 15.30 32.29
C LYS A 46 -11.74 14.36 31.54
N ASN A 47 -11.94 14.21 30.22
CA ASN A 47 -10.98 13.52 29.37
C ASN A 47 -9.76 14.43 29.13
N GLU A 48 -8.58 13.90 29.34
CA GLU A 48 -7.31 14.61 29.09
C GLU A 48 -6.92 14.40 27.61
N ARG A 49 -7.50 15.21 26.71
CA ARG A 49 -7.34 15.04 25.27
C ARG A 49 -6.02 15.60 24.68
N ASP A 50 -5.33 16.49 25.39
CA ASP A 50 -4.10 17.13 24.92
C ASP A 50 -2.94 16.86 25.88
N ASN A 51 -2.25 15.76 25.67
CA ASN A 51 -0.96 15.52 26.32
C ASN A 51 0.16 15.75 25.29
N GLU A 52 1.07 16.69 25.56
CA GLU A 52 2.24 17.00 24.74
C GLU A 52 3.03 15.74 24.37
N LEU A 53 3.17 14.81 25.32
CA LEU A 53 3.84 13.53 25.10
C LEU A 53 3.11 12.67 24.06
N THR A 54 1.79 12.62 24.09
CA THR A 54 0.99 11.88 23.11
C THR A 54 1.21 12.42 21.70
N ARG A 55 1.26 13.74 21.57
CA ARG A 55 1.52 14.39 20.30
C ARG A 55 2.93 14.09 19.79
N GLN A 56 3.95 14.22 20.65
CA GLN A 56 5.34 13.92 20.30
C GLN A 56 5.52 12.48 19.83
N VAL A 57 4.94 11.50 20.55
CA VAL A 57 5.01 10.08 20.17
C VAL A 57 4.27 9.82 18.85
N SER A 58 3.10 10.45 18.64
CA SER A 58 2.34 10.30 17.39
C SER A 58 3.07 10.91 16.20
N ASP A 59 3.61 12.11 16.34
CA ASP A 59 4.35 12.81 15.28
C ASP A 59 5.61 12.00 14.90
N GLU A 60 6.32 11.48 15.91
CA GLU A 60 7.51 10.67 15.70
C GLU A 60 7.20 9.32 15.05
N LEU A 61 6.09 8.68 15.42
CA LEU A 61 5.61 7.46 14.79
C LEU A 61 5.29 7.70 13.31
N LEU A 62 4.64 8.81 12.98
CA LEU A 62 4.36 9.18 11.59
C LEU A 62 5.65 9.41 10.79
N ARG A 63 6.64 10.11 11.38
CA ARG A 63 7.95 10.32 10.78
C ARG A 63 8.66 9.02 10.44
N VAL A 64 8.75 8.12 11.43
CA VAL A 64 9.41 6.81 11.25
C VAL A 64 8.71 5.97 10.19
N LYS A 65 7.38 5.94 10.19
CA LYS A 65 6.60 5.24 9.16
C LYS A 65 6.82 5.81 7.76
N ALA A 66 6.89 7.12 7.63
CA ALA A 66 7.19 7.77 6.36
C ALA A 66 8.56 7.34 5.82
N LEU A 67 9.60 7.35 6.66
CA LEU A 67 10.93 6.85 6.30
C LEU A 67 10.92 5.37 5.87
N MET A 68 10.23 4.52 6.63
CA MET A 68 10.14 3.10 6.31
C MET A 68 9.36 2.79 5.02
N THR A 69 8.48 3.69 4.59
CA THR A 69 7.74 3.54 3.33
C THR A 69 8.65 3.78 2.11
N VAL A 70 9.61 4.69 2.24
CA VAL A 70 10.54 5.07 1.17
C VAL A 70 11.76 4.15 1.13
N LEU A 71 12.28 3.78 2.29
CA LEU A 71 13.48 2.95 2.39
C LEU A 71 13.20 1.49 2.01
N PRO A 72 14.09 0.83 1.26
CA PRO A 72 13.99 -0.59 0.96
C PRO A 72 13.94 -1.44 2.24
N SER A 73 12.98 -2.36 2.32
CA SER A 73 12.83 -3.25 3.48
C SER A 73 13.96 -4.27 3.57
N ILE A 74 14.53 -4.41 4.77
CA ILE A 74 15.57 -5.41 5.07
C ILE A 74 15.03 -6.36 6.13
N PRO A 75 15.28 -7.68 6.03
CA PRO A 75 14.90 -8.63 7.07
C PRO A 75 15.59 -8.29 8.41
N VAL A 76 14.81 -8.05 9.46
CA VAL A 76 15.31 -7.76 10.80
C VAL A 76 15.24 -9.01 11.65
N ILE A 77 16.38 -9.41 12.25
CA ILE A 77 16.48 -10.65 13.03
C ILE A 77 16.42 -10.37 14.53
N ALA A 78 16.95 -9.23 14.99
CA ALA A 78 17.02 -8.87 16.40
C ALA A 78 16.08 -7.71 16.73
N ARG A 79 15.46 -7.76 17.91
CA ARG A 79 14.58 -6.71 18.40
C ARG A 79 15.11 -6.20 19.74
N LYS A 80 15.47 -4.94 19.80
CA LYS A 80 15.83 -4.24 21.03
C LYS A 80 14.55 -3.71 21.68
N ARG A 81 14.46 -3.80 23.02
CA ARG A 81 13.45 -3.10 23.80
C ARG A 81 14.08 -1.85 24.42
N PHE A 82 13.31 -0.79 24.49
CA PHE A 82 13.72 0.46 25.13
C PHE A 82 13.15 0.51 26.54
N ASP A 83 13.95 0.98 27.48
CA ASP A 83 13.57 1.01 28.90
C ASP A 83 12.66 2.21 29.23
N SER A 84 12.71 3.26 28.43
CA SER A 84 11.89 4.47 28.63
C SER A 84 11.48 5.13 27.30
N ILE A 85 10.37 5.91 27.36
CA ILE A 85 9.90 6.71 26.22
C ILE A 85 10.94 7.77 25.82
N ASP A 86 11.66 8.34 26.80
CA ASP A 86 12.70 9.34 26.53
C ASP A 86 13.90 8.76 25.77
N GLU A 87 14.30 7.52 26.08
CA GLU A 87 15.34 6.80 25.33
C GLU A 87 14.87 6.50 23.91
N LEU A 88 13.63 6.06 23.77
CA LEU A 88 13.00 5.77 22.49
C LEU A 88 12.97 7.01 21.57
N LEU A 89 12.48 8.14 22.08
CA LEU A 89 12.43 9.40 21.34
C LEU A 89 13.83 9.93 20.99
N LYS A 90 14.79 9.82 21.91
CA LYS A 90 16.19 10.19 21.63
C LYS A 90 16.84 9.31 20.57
N THR A 91 16.58 8.00 20.62
CA THR A 91 17.12 7.08 19.61
C THR A 91 16.49 7.37 18.24
N SER A 92 15.19 7.60 18.19
CA SER A 92 14.50 7.98 16.96
C SER A 92 15.03 9.30 16.38
N SER A 93 15.13 10.35 17.19
CA SER A 93 15.64 11.66 16.75
C SER A 93 17.14 11.65 16.37
N SER A 94 17.90 10.66 16.83
CA SER A 94 19.30 10.48 16.41
C SER A 94 19.44 9.97 14.97
N ILE A 95 18.38 9.44 14.38
CA ILE A 95 18.31 9.03 12.97
C ILE A 95 17.91 10.26 12.16
N ASP A 96 18.89 11.09 11.83
CA ASP A 96 18.70 12.34 11.07
C ASP A 96 19.00 12.08 9.58
N VAL A 97 18.06 11.44 8.90
CA VAL A 97 18.16 11.11 7.47
C VAL A 97 16.95 11.61 6.66
N ASP A 98 16.03 12.31 7.31
CA ASP A 98 14.75 12.71 6.74
C ASP A 98 14.92 13.57 5.48
N GLU A 99 15.73 14.61 5.57
CA GLU A 99 16.00 15.52 4.45
C GLU A 99 16.71 14.80 3.30
N GLN A 100 17.67 13.94 3.62
CA GLN A 100 18.41 13.18 2.62
C GLN A 100 17.48 12.20 1.88
N VAL A 101 16.64 11.46 2.59
CA VAL A 101 15.70 10.50 2.02
C VAL A 101 14.64 11.23 1.19
N ALA A 102 14.09 12.35 1.69
CA ALA A 102 13.09 13.13 0.98
C ALA A 102 13.65 13.72 -0.33
N ASN A 103 14.90 14.21 -0.33
CA ASN A 103 15.55 14.74 -1.53
C ASN A 103 15.81 13.64 -2.57
N LEU A 104 16.30 12.46 -2.13
CA LEU A 104 16.53 11.33 -3.01
C LEU A 104 15.23 10.80 -3.63
N GLU A 105 14.14 10.71 -2.85
CA GLU A 105 12.85 10.26 -3.36
C GLU A 105 12.25 11.27 -4.36
N LYS A 106 12.33 12.56 -4.06
CA LYS A 106 11.90 13.61 -4.99
C LYS A 106 12.69 13.58 -6.31
N GLU A 107 14.01 13.40 -6.24
CA GLU A 107 14.87 13.27 -7.43
C GLU A 107 14.48 12.02 -8.22
N LYS A 108 14.24 10.90 -7.55
CA LYS A 108 13.82 9.63 -8.15
C LYS A 108 12.48 9.76 -8.89
N GLU A 109 11.46 10.39 -8.28
CA GLU A 109 10.16 10.62 -8.90
C GLU A 109 10.26 11.51 -10.16
N SER A 110 11.03 12.60 -10.07
CA SER A 110 11.29 13.48 -11.21
C SER A 110 11.97 12.71 -12.35
N LEU A 111 13.00 11.93 -12.01
CA LEU A 111 13.78 11.15 -12.96
C LEU A 111 12.95 10.04 -13.63
N LEU A 112 12.07 9.37 -12.89
CA LEU A 112 11.15 8.38 -13.45
C LEU A 112 10.17 9.00 -14.44
N THR A 113 9.70 10.20 -14.17
CA THR A 113 8.83 10.97 -15.06
C THR A 113 9.59 11.33 -16.35
N GLU A 114 10.80 11.86 -16.22
CA GLU A 114 11.66 12.20 -17.35
C GLU A 114 12.03 10.98 -18.22
N ILE A 115 12.33 9.85 -17.59
CA ILE A 115 12.60 8.58 -18.29
C ILE A 115 11.39 8.19 -19.15
N LYS A 116 10.19 8.22 -18.55
CA LYS A 116 8.96 7.87 -19.25
C LYS A 116 8.67 8.81 -20.43
N GLU A 117 8.91 10.10 -20.27
CA GLU A 117 8.77 11.07 -21.37
C GLU A 117 9.81 10.82 -22.46
N THR A 118 11.06 10.55 -22.08
CA THR A 118 12.15 10.25 -23.02
C THR A 118 11.86 8.95 -23.80
N GLU A 119 11.37 7.91 -23.13
CA GLU A 119 10.95 6.66 -23.78
C GLU A 119 9.80 6.85 -24.77
N ASN A 120 8.78 7.63 -24.38
CA ASN A 120 7.66 7.95 -25.28
C ASN A 120 8.13 8.73 -26.50
N ASN A 121 8.99 9.73 -26.29
CA ASN A 121 9.57 10.50 -27.38
C ASN A 121 10.46 9.64 -28.29
N LEU A 122 11.25 8.74 -27.68
CA LEU A 122 12.10 7.81 -28.46
C LEU A 122 11.25 6.89 -29.34
N LYS A 123 10.19 6.26 -28.80
CA LYS A 123 9.28 5.41 -29.57
C LYS A 123 8.69 6.16 -30.75
N LEU A 124 8.26 7.42 -30.51
CA LEU A 124 7.68 8.26 -31.54
C LEU A 124 8.70 8.58 -32.65
N VAL A 125 9.96 8.93 -32.29
CA VAL A 125 11.00 9.23 -33.28
C VAL A 125 11.50 7.98 -33.99
N GLU A 126 11.53 6.81 -33.35
CA GLU A 126 11.92 5.53 -33.98
C GLU A 126 11.00 5.16 -35.15
N GLU A 127 9.72 5.55 -35.11
CA GLU A 127 8.79 5.38 -36.22
C GLU A 127 9.22 6.16 -37.49
N PHE A 128 9.95 7.27 -37.31
CA PHE A 128 10.49 8.10 -38.39
C PHE A 128 11.94 7.75 -38.78
N SER A 129 12.53 6.71 -38.20
CA SER A 129 13.95 6.33 -38.41
C SER A 129 14.36 6.11 -39.87
N PHE A 130 13.38 5.83 -40.75
CA PHE A 130 13.60 5.62 -42.18
C PHE A 130 13.63 6.93 -42.97
N PHE A 131 13.26 8.06 -42.37
CA PHE A 131 13.33 9.35 -43.03
C PHE A 131 14.78 9.89 -42.96
N PRO A 132 15.42 10.18 -44.11
CA PRO A 132 16.87 10.46 -44.12
C PRO A 132 17.19 11.92 -43.75
N GLU A 133 16.23 12.81 -43.88
CA GLU A 133 16.43 14.24 -43.72
C GLU A 133 15.94 14.76 -42.36
N ASP A 134 16.11 16.07 -42.13
CA ASP A 134 15.59 16.73 -40.91
C ASP A 134 14.06 16.75 -40.92
N LEU A 135 13.43 16.31 -39.83
CA LEU A 135 11.97 16.28 -39.66
C LEU A 135 11.34 17.69 -39.78
N LYS A 136 12.12 18.75 -39.58
CA LYS A 136 11.68 20.12 -39.80
C LYS A 136 11.17 20.35 -41.22
N ILE A 137 11.68 19.63 -42.22
CA ILE A 137 11.24 19.70 -43.62
C ILE A 137 9.77 19.28 -43.77
N LEU A 138 9.32 18.38 -42.90
CA LEU A 138 7.94 17.91 -42.86
C LEU A 138 6.95 18.97 -42.28
N GLN A 139 7.44 20.10 -41.81
CA GLN A 139 6.65 21.19 -41.22
C GLN A 139 6.63 22.43 -42.07
N LEU A 140 6.85 22.30 -43.37
CA LEU A 140 6.83 23.39 -44.30
C LEU A 140 5.40 23.94 -44.47
N SER A 141 5.24 25.26 -44.49
CA SER A 141 3.94 25.93 -44.75
C SER A 141 3.42 25.73 -46.17
N SER A 142 4.28 25.30 -47.10
CA SER A 142 3.96 25.07 -48.51
C SER A 142 3.45 23.64 -48.80
N ALA A 143 3.45 22.75 -47.82
CA ALA A 143 2.97 21.38 -47.98
C ALA A 143 2.47 20.83 -46.65
N THR A 144 1.55 19.87 -46.70
CA THR A 144 1.07 19.15 -45.50
C THR A 144 1.67 17.78 -45.48
N SER A 145 2.27 17.42 -44.33
CA SER A 145 2.91 16.12 -44.16
C SER A 145 2.07 15.21 -43.26
N TYR A 146 1.99 13.98 -43.69
CA TYR A 146 1.27 12.92 -42.98
C TYR A 146 2.19 11.73 -42.73
N PHE A 147 2.06 11.13 -41.58
CA PHE A 147 2.65 9.83 -41.24
C PHE A 147 1.55 8.79 -41.24
N GLY A 148 1.84 7.59 -41.73
CA GLY A 148 0.83 6.55 -41.77
C GLY A 148 1.37 5.15 -41.88
N ARG A 149 0.43 4.22 -41.91
CA ARG A 149 0.69 2.78 -42.06
C ARG A 149 -0.34 2.20 -43.04
N ILE A 150 0.13 1.29 -43.89
CA ILE A 150 -0.71 0.56 -44.82
C ILE A 150 -0.39 -0.93 -44.77
N PRO A 151 -1.39 -1.84 -44.91
CA PRO A 151 -1.13 -3.25 -45.08
C PRO A 151 -0.19 -3.51 -46.26
N SER A 152 0.84 -4.36 -46.05
CA SER A 152 1.91 -4.57 -47.04
C SER A 152 1.38 -5.20 -48.34
N ASP A 153 0.31 -5.96 -48.25
CA ASP A 153 -0.36 -6.56 -49.43
C ASP A 153 -1.04 -5.50 -50.37
N LYS A 154 -1.41 -4.37 -49.82
CA LYS A 154 -2.07 -3.25 -50.59
C LYS A 154 -1.09 -2.15 -50.98
N PHE A 155 0.17 -2.27 -50.51
CA PHE A 155 1.15 -1.21 -50.68
C PHE A 155 1.51 -0.96 -52.18
N ASP A 156 1.63 -1.98 -53.01
CA ASP A 156 2.03 -1.85 -54.40
C ASP A 156 0.96 -1.15 -55.23
N GLU A 157 -0.33 -1.37 -54.98
CA GLU A 157 -1.44 -0.67 -55.62
C GLU A 157 -1.48 0.77 -55.15
N PHE A 158 -1.33 1.03 -53.88
CA PHE A 158 -1.27 2.36 -53.28
C PHE A 158 -0.10 3.16 -53.86
N LYS A 159 1.08 2.56 -53.98
CA LYS A 159 2.25 3.21 -54.58
C LYS A 159 2.01 3.63 -56.02
N LYS A 160 1.37 2.80 -56.85
CA LYS A 160 0.99 3.15 -58.22
C LYS A 160 0.04 4.34 -58.29
N ALA A 161 -0.94 4.42 -57.35
CA ALA A 161 -1.84 5.54 -57.28
C ALA A 161 -1.13 6.85 -56.89
N ILE A 162 -0.17 6.78 -55.95
CA ILE A 162 0.66 7.93 -55.55
C ILE A 162 1.60 8.36 -56.68
N ASP A 163 2.22 7.41 -57.38
CA ASP A 163 3.17 7.69 -58.50
C ASP A 163 2.47 8.40 -59.66
N ALA A 164 1.17 8.21 -59.83
CA ALA A 164 0.36 8.99 -60.80
C ALA A 164 0.29 10.49 -60.44
N HIS A 165 0.45 10.83 -59.16
CA HIS A 165 0.48 12.20 -58.62
C HIS A 165 1.88 12.61 -58.15
N HIS A 166 2.95 12.13 -58.80
CA HIS A 166 4.34 12.34 -58.35
C HIS A 166 4.80 13.79 -58.21
N LYS A 167 4.09 14.74 -58.82
CA LYS A 167 4.34 16.19 -58.71
C LYS A 167 3.68 16.82 -57.50
N ASP A 168 2.66 16.15 -56.97
CA ASP A 168 1.77 16.67 -55.91
C ASP A 168 1.97 15.97 -54.58
N ILE A 169 2.58 14.74 -54.60
CA ILE A 169 2.79 13.94 -53.42
C ILE A 169 4.21 13.33 -53.45
N MET A 170 4.98 13.52 -52.40
CA MET A 170 6.22 12.78 -52.14
C MET A 170 6.01 11.67 -51.15
N LEU A 171 6.51 10.49 -51.44
CA LEU A 171 6.36 9.29 -50.61
C LEU A 171 7.71 8.75 -50.14
N TYR A 172 7.85 8.61 -48.79
CA TYR A 172 8.93 7.89 -48.18
C TYR A 172 8.37 6.66 -47.45
N THR A 173 9.03 5.51 -47.54
CA THR A 173 8.48 4.27 -47.06
C THR A 173 9.52 3.37 -46.35
N LYS A 174 9.02 2.58 -45.39
CA LYS A 174 9.77 1.45 -44.80
C LYS A 174 8.85 0.25 -44.74
N ALA A 175 9.16 -0.77 -45.50
CA ALA A 175 8.41 -2.03 -45.51
C ALA A 175 8.77 -2.86 -44.27
N GLU A 176 7.75 -3.36 -43.59
CA GLU A 176 7.81 -4.37 -42.55
C GLU A 176 6.92 -5.56 -42.94
N LYS A 177 6.99 -6.68 -42.18
CA LYS A 177 6.34 -7.95 -42.61
C LYS A 177 4.83 -7.81 -42.92
N GLU A 178 4.09 -7.07 -42.09
CA GLU A 178 2.63 -6.97 -42.19
C GLU A 178 2.17 -5.55 -42.58
N LEU A 179 2.94 -4.54 -42.20
CA LEU A 179 2.61 -3.14 -42.40
C LEU A 179 3.78 -2.39 -43.05
N THR A 180 3.48 -1.51 -43.98
CA THR A 180 4.46 -0.56 -44.54
C THR A 180 4.24 0.80 -43.92
N HIS A 181 5.27 1.33 -43.26
CA HIS A 181 5.27 2.70 -42.75
C HIS A 181 5.53 3.66 -43.89
N LEU A 182 4.79 4.77 -43.90
CA LEU A 182 4.89 5.76 -44.96
C LEU A 182 4.88 7.18 -44.41
N ILE A 183 5.61 8.07 -45.05
CA ILE A 183 5.52 9.52 -44.88
C ILE A 183 5.09 10.10 -46.22
N LEU A 184 4.02 10.85 -46.20
CA LEU A 184 3.47 11.56 -47.38
C LEU A 184 3.69 13.05 -47.15
N VAL A 185 4.31 13.71 -48.13
CA VAL A 185 4.37 15.17 -48.22
C VAL A 185 3.45 15.58 -49.36
N VAL A 186 2.34 16.20 -49.03
CA VAL A 186 1.26 16.55 -49.95
C VAL A 186 1.29 18.05 -50.24
N PHE A 187 1.45 18.42 -51.49
CA PHE A 187 1.45 19.80 -51.92
C PHE A 187 0.00 20.27 -52.23
N PRO A 188 -0.29 21.58 -52.09
CA PRO A 188 -1.65 22.13 -52.29
C PRO A 188 -2.17 22.02 -53.74
N THR A 189 -1.39 21.51 -54.67
CA THR A 189 -1.74 21.31 -56.09
C THR A 189 -2.71 20.17 -56.29
N ILE A 190 -2.75 19.18 -55.42
CA ILE A 190 -3.75 18.10 -55.44
C ILE A 190 -5.06 18.54 -54.80
N SER A 191 -6.21 18.09 -55.33
CA SER A 191 -7.49 18.32 -54.69
C SER A 191 -7.61 17.49 -53.37
N SER A 192 -8.29 18.05 -52.37
CA SER A 192 -8.53 17.34 -51.11
C SER A 192 -9.32 16.04 -51.28
N ASP A 193 -10.25 16.05 -52.28
CA ASP A 193 -11.12 14.89 -52.57
C ASP A 193 -10.32 13.75 -53.24
N ASP A 194 -9.44 14.07 -54.18
CA ASP A 194 -8.59 13.08 -54.83
C ASP A 194 -7.63 12.41 -53.82
N PHE A 195 -7.04 13.22 -52.93
CA PHE A 195 -6.17 12.71 -51.88
C PHE A 195 -6.96 11.81 -50.92
N ALA A 196 -8.14 12.24 -50.44
CA ALA A 196 -9.00 11.46 -49.57
C ALA A 196 -9.44 10.13 -50.19
N ASN A 197 -9.77 10.12 -51.46
CA ASN A 197 -10.14 8.92 -52.24
C ASN A 197 -8.97 7.90 -52.29
N ILE A 198 -7.74 8.37 -52.55
CA ILE A 198 -6.54 7.50 -52.55
C ILE A 198 -6.36 6.82 -51.18
N ILE A 199 -6.48 7.59 -50.11
CA ILE A 199 -6.32 7.08 -48.75
C ILE A 199 -7.40 6.04 -48.38
N GLN A 200 -8.68 6.36 -48.68
CA GLN A 200 -9.80 5.47 -48.35
C GLN A 200 -9.77 4.16 -49.15
N THR A 201 -9.51 4.26 -50.47
CA THR A 201 -9.49 3.08 -51.36
C THR A 201 -8.48 2.02 -50.91
N HIS A 202 -7.36 2.46 -50.37
CA HIS A 202 -6.27 1.55 -49.99
C HIS A 202 -6.21 1.28 -48.49
N ASN A 203 -7.19 1.72 -47.68
CA ASN A 203 -7.24 1.55 -46.21
C ASN A 203 -5.96 2.05 -45.50
N ALA A 204 -5.34 3.10 -46.01
CA ALA A 204 -4.19 3.71 -45.36
C ALA A 204 -4.62 4.50 -44.13
N LYS A 205 -4.03 4.17 -42.96
CA LYS A 205 -4.23 4.97 -41.76
C LYS A 205 -3.16 6.05 -41.74
N ILE A 206 -3.56 7.30 -41.84
CA ILE A 206 -2.65 8.45 -41.84
C ILE A 206 -2.99 9.43 -40.70
N GLU A 207 -1.96 10.05 -40.16
CA GLU A 207 -2.01 11.05 -39.10
C GLU A 207 -1.09 12.21 -39.43
N ALA A 208 -1.34 13.38 -38.86
CA ALA A 208 -0.44 14.52 -39.02
C ALA A 208 0.93 14.23 -38.39
N VAL A 209 2.01 14.63 -39.03
CA VAL A 209 3.35 14.49 -38.52
C VAL A 209 3.51 15.38 -37.28
N PRO A 210 4.00 14.85 -36.13
CA PRO A 210 4.22 15.65 -34.94
C PRO A 210 5.31 16.69 -35.13
N SER A 211 5.24 17.78 -34.37
CA SER A 211 6.21 18.89 -34.44
C SER A 211 7.54 18.52 -33.80
N ILE A 212 8.34 17.74 -34.50
CA ILE A 212 9.70 17.33 -34.09
C ILE A 212 10.72 17.93 -35.05
N THR A 213 11.84 18.41 -34.53
CA THR A 213 12.93 19.01 -35.34
C THR A 213 14.22 18.25 -35.16
N GLY A 214 14.98 18.08 -36.25
CA GLY A 214 16.26 17.36 -36.28
C GLY A 214 16.21 16.05 -37.04
N LYS A 215 17.36 15.48 -37.34
CA LYS A 215 17.47 14.18 -38.01
C LYS A 215 17.08 13.04 -37.07
N PRO A 216 16.20 12.13 -37.48
CA PRO A 216 15.72 11.04 -36.62
C PRO A 216 16.84 10.24 -35.95
N ASN A 217 17.86 9.83 -36.71
CA ASN A 217 18.95 9.03 -36.18
C ASN A 217 19.81 9.76 -35.15
N GLU A 218 19.97 11.09 -35.28
CA GLU A 218 20.70 11.90 -34.29
C GLU A 218 19.88 12.06 -33.02
N ILE A 219 18.55 12.28 -33.16
CA ILE A 219 17.64 12.36 -32.02
C ILE A 219 17.60 11.04 -31.26
N ILE A 220 17.43 9.91 -32.00
CA ILE A 220 17.41 8.56 -31.41
C ILE A 220 18.70 8.30 -30.62
N SER A 221 19.87 8.61 -31.21
CA SER A 221 21.15 8.43 -30.55
C SER A 221 21.27 9.27 -29.26
N LYS A 222 20.85 10.54 -29.35
CA LYS A 222 20.82 11.45 -28.21
C LYS A 222 19.88 10.98 -27.09
N GLN A 223 18.66 10.56 -27.47
CA GLN A 223 17.68 10.06 -26.50
C GLN A 223 18.12 8.76 -25.83
N LYS A 224 18.74 7.83 -26.58
CA LYS A 224 19.32 6.60 -26.01
C LYS A 224 20.45 6.89 -25.03
N ASN A 225 21.32 7.85 -25.32
CA ASN A 225 22.36 8.27 -24.40
C ASN A 225 21.77 8.93 -23.15
N ASN A 226 20.75 9.77 -23.29
CA ASN A 226 20.03 10.38 -22.17
C ASN A 226 19.41 9.30 -21.27
N LEU A 227 18.69 8.32 -21.84
CA LEU A 227 18.12 7.20 -21.11
C LEU A 227 19.18 6.40 -20.36
N GLN A 228 20.32 6.17 -20.96
CA GLN A 228 21.43 5.48 -20.30
C GLN A 228 21.93 6.27 -19.08
N THR A 229 22.12 7.59 -19.22
CA THR A 229 22.56 8.46 -18.12
C THR A 229 21.50 8.53 -17.01
N GLN A 230 20.23 8.71 -17.37
CA GLN A 230 19.12 8.75 -16.44
C GLN A 230 18.98 7.43 -15.65
N ASN A 231 19.08 6.28 -16.33
CA ASN A 231 19.05 4.97 -15.69
C ASN A 231 20.27 4.73 -14.77
N GLN A 232 21.45 5.24 -15.14
CA GLN A 232 22.62 5.19 -14.26
C GLN A 232 22.40 6.03 -12.99
N ARG A 233 21.82 7.23 -13.13
CA ARG A 233 21.51 8.08 -11.96
C ARG A 233 20.44 7.44 -11.08
N LEU A 234 19.39 6.86 -11.66
CA LEU A 234 18.37 6.12 -10.94
C LEU A 234 18.96 4.96 -10.13
N LYS A 235 19.91 4.24 -10.72
CA LYS A 235 20.62 3.18 -10.00
C LYS A 235 21.43 3.73 -8.83
N GLN A 236 22.14 4.85 -9.00
CA GLN A 236 22.89 5.49 -7.91
C GLN A 236 21.96 5.91 -6.75
N ILE A 237 20.81 6.52 -7.05
CA ILE A 237 19.82 6.90 -6.03
C ILE A 237 19.34 5.67 -5.25
N ASN A 238 19.01 4.58 -5.96
CA ASN A 238 18.60 3.34 -5.30
C ASN A 238 19.74 2.74 -4.44
N ASP A 239 20.98 2.81 -4.89
CA ASP A 239 22.14 2.34 -4.11
C ASP A 239 22.36 3.22 -2.87
N GLU A 240 22.14 4.54 -2.96
CA GLU A 240 22.18 5.46 -1.81
C GLU A 240 21.07 5.15 -0.80
N LEU A 241 19.82 4.96 -1.25
CA LEU A 241 18.70 4.56 -0.40
C LEU A 241 18.94 3.19 0.27
N ASN A 242 19.52 2.24 -0.46
CA ASN A 242 19.91 0.94 0.10
C ASN A 242 20.94 1.08 1.23
N LYS A 243 21.97 1.90 1.06
CA LYS A 243 22.98 2.16 2.11
C LYS A 243 22.38 2.78 3.36
N ILE A 244 21.45 3.74 3.18
CA ILE A 244 20.73 4.34 4.31
C ILE A 244 19.89 3.27 5.01
N SER A 245 19.20 2.42 4.24
CA SER A 245 18.41 1.32 4.76
C SER A 245 19.28 0.31 5.53
N GLU A 246 20.38 -0.17 4.95
CA GLU A 246 21.30 -1.10 5.63
C GLU A 246 21.77 -0.58 6.98
N LYS A 247 21.96 0.72 7.10
CA LYS A 247 22.44 1.35 8.33
C LYS A 247 21.34 1.58 9.37
N HIS A 248 20.14 1.94 8.96
CA HIS A 248 19.12 2.47 9.87
C HIS A 248 17.82 1.66 9.93
N PHE A 249 17.52 0.83 8.92
CA PHE A 249 16.21 0.17 8.82
C PHE A 249 15.90 -0.74 10.00
N ALA A 250 16.89 -1.50 10.51
CA ALA A 250 16.71 -2.36 11.67
C ALA A 250 16.30 -1.55 12.91
N THR A 251 16.97 -0.43 13.16
CA THR A 251 16.65 0.47 14.28
C THR A 251 15.29 1.14 14.08
N LEU A 252 14.95 1.52 12.84
CA LEU A 252 13.63 2.10 12.52
C LEU A 252 12.50 1.12 12.81
N VAL A 253 12.67 -0.18 12.49
CA VAL A 253 11.67 -1.22 12.80
C VAL A 253 11.48 -1.37 14.31
N GLU A 254 12.57 -1.41 15.07
CA GLU A 254 12.53 -1.52 16.54
C GLU A 254 11.84 -0.30 17.17
N VAL A 255 12.19 0.89 16.71
CA VAL A 255 11.61 2.15 17.16
C VAL A 255 10.12 2.23 16.79
N GLU A 256 9.76 1.85 15.56
CA GLU A 256 8.38 1.88 15.08
C GLU A 256 7.48 0.97 15.91
N GLU A 257 7.90 -0.28 16.15
CA GLU A 257 7.14 -1.25 16.97
C GLU A 257 6.91 -0.71 18.38
N GLN A 258 7.95 -0.15 19.01
CA GLN A 258 7.84 0.38 20.36
C GLN A 258 7.00 1.68 20.40
N LEU A 259 7.16 2.59 19.42
CA LEU A 259 6.34 3.78 19.31
C LEU A 259 4.86 3.44 19.09
N GLN A 260 4.54 2.40 18.33
CA GLN A 260 3.16 1.92 18.19
C GLN A 260 2.57 1.46 19.54
N ILE A 261 3.36 0.73 20.32
CA ILE A 261 2.94 0.26 21.65
C ILE A 261 2.68 1.46 22.57
N GLU A 262 3.66 2.38 22.65
CA GLU A 262 3.53 3.57 23.49
C GLU A 262 2.42 4.50 23.05
N ASN A 263 2.24 4.70 21.73
CA ASN A 263 1.13 5.48 21.19
C ASN A 263 -0.23 4.91 21.59
N LYS A 264 -0.40 3.57 21.51
CA LYS A 264 -1.62 2.91 21.98
C LYS A 264 -1.85 3.08 23.47
N LYS A 265 -0.79 2.97 24.30
CA LYS A 265 -0.91 3.22 25.74
C LYS A 265 -1.33 4.66 26.02
N LEU A 266 -0.72 5.64 25.34
CA LEU A 266 -1.05 7.05 25.50
C LEU A 266 -2.46 7.38 24.98
N GLU A 267 -2.90 6.77 23.89
CA GLU A 267 -4.28 6.89 23.40
C GLU A 267 -5.29 6.38 24.42
N VAL A 268 -4.98 5.24 25.06
CA VAL A 268 -5.79 4.74 26.19
C VAL A 268 -5.83 5.76 27.32
N ILE A 269 -4.68 6.32 27.70
CA ILE A 269 -4.58 7.34 28.77
C ILE A 269 -5.45 8.56 28.43
N SER A 270 -5.45 9.00 27.18
CA SER A 270 -6.28 10.15 26.75
C SER A 270 -7.78 9.90 26.83
N ASN A 271 -8.21 8.64 26.80
CA ASN A 271 -9.60 8.22 26.91
C ASN A 271 -10.02 7.91 28.37
N LEU A 272 -9.10 7.95 29.32
CA LEU A 272 -9.42 7.77 30.73
C LEU A 272 -10.09 9.01 31.32
N GLY A 273 -10.90 8.79 32.33
CA GLY A 273 -11.43 9.89 33.13
C GLY A 273 -10.40 10.36 34.13
N VAL A 274 -10.08 11.64 34.11
CA VAL A 274 -9.17 12.25 35.07
C VAL A 274 -9.76 13.38 35.82
N THR A 275 -9.37 13.48 37.07
CA THR A 275 -9.55 14.67 37.91
C THR A 275 -8.18 15.29 38.19
N LYS A 276 -8.10 16.33 38.99
CA LYS A 276 -6.83 16.95 39.39
C LYS A 276 -5.87 15.92 40.03
N ASP A 277 -6.36 15.00 40.87
CA ASP A 277 -5.54 14.14 41.70
C ASP A 277 -5.78 12.64 41.48
N ALA A 278 -6.82 12.27 40.72
CA ALA A 278 -7.19 10.87 40.49
C ALA A 278 -7.51 10.57 39.03
N PHE A 279 -7.38 9.29 38.66
CA PHE A 279 -7.86 8.74 37.39
C PHE A 279 -8.89 7.64 37.62
N ALA A 280 -9.75 7.44 36.62
CA ALA A 280 -10.69 6.33 36.56
C ALA A 280 -10.71 5.68 35.20
N MET A 281 -10.81 4.37 35.15
CA MET A 281 -10.98 3.59 33.90
C MET A 281 -12.01 2.49 34.14
N GLU A 282 -12.75 2.15 33.09
CA GLU A 282 -13.70 1.03 33.11
C GLU A 282 -13.30 0.00 32.04
N GLY A 283 -13.61 -1.25 32.29
CA GLY A 283 -13.33 -2.30 31.32
C GLY A 283 -13.78 -3.68 31.77
N TRP A 284 -13.52 -4.67 30.92
CA TRP A 284 -13.90 -6.06 31.16
C TRP A 284 -12.68 -6.94 31.36
N VAL A 285 -12.77 -7.82 32.36
CA VAL A 285 -11.73 -8.79 32.69
C VAL A 285 -12.36 -10.18 32.82
N PRO A 286 -11.69 -11.25 32.37
CA PRO A 286 -12.12 -12.62 32.67
C PRO A 286 -12.29 -12.81 34.18
N LYS A 287 -13.44 -13.31 34.64
CA LYS A 287 -13.70 -13.53 36.08
C LYS A 287 -12.61 -14.36 36.75
N SER A 288 -12.07 -15.34 36.05
CA SER A 288 -10.97 -16.18 36.55
C SER A 288 -9.66 -15.43 36.79
N LYS A 289 -9.46 -14.27 36.15
CA LYS A 289 -8.25 -13.44 36.23
C LYS A 289 -8.39 -12.21 37.13
N LEU A 290 -9.60 -11.94 37.62
CA LEU A 290 -9.90 -10.75 38.45
C LEU A 290 -9.00 -10.66 39.68
N GLY A 291 -8.80 -11.77 40.39
CA GLY A 291 -7.92 -11.82 41.56
C GLY A 291 -6.45 -11.51 41.24
N GLN A 292 -5.98 -11.96 40.08
CA GLN A 292 -4.63 -11.68 39.62
C GLN A 292 -4.44 -10.19 39.29
N VAL A 293 -5.41 -9.57 38.56
CA VAL A 293 -5.38 -8.14 38.24
C VAL A 293 -5.35 -7.31 39.52
N LYS A 294 -6.23 -7.64 40.47
CA LYS A 294 -6.32 -6.95 41.77
C LYS A 294 -5.01 -7.00 42.54
N SER A 295 -4.47 -8.19 42.71
CA SER A 295 -3.22 -8.38 43.44
C SER A 295 -1.99 -7.74 42.78
N THR A 296 -1.96 -7.70 41.46
CA THR A 296 -0.85 -7.09 40.70
C THR A 296 -0.88 -5.58 40.79
N LEU A 297 -2.05 -4.97 40.58
CA LEU A 297 -2.19 -3.52 40.68
C LEU A 297 -1.99 -3.00 42.10
N GLU A 298 -2.52 -3.66 43.11
CA GLU A 298 -2.32 -3.29 44.51
C GLU A 298 -0.83 -3.34 44.95
N LYS A 299 -0.03 -4.25 44.37
CA LYS A 299 1.41 -4.35 44.64
C LYS A 299 2.25 -3.29 43.95
N LEU A 300 1.88 -2.94 42.73
CA LEU A 300 2.67 -2.06 41.83
C LEU A 300 2.25 -0.60 41.90
N THR A 301 1.02 -0.33 42.32
CA THR A 301 0.45 1.03 42.37
C THR A 301 -0.19 1.29 43.72
N ASP A 302 0.51 2.05 44.57
CA ASP A 302 -0.02 2.45 45.85
C ASP A 302 -1.26 3.36 45.69
N GLY A 303 -2.36 3.02 46.39
CA GLY A 303 -3.61 3.78 46.34
C GLY A 303 -4.48 3.55 45.11
N THR A 304 -4.30 2.44 44.39
CA THR A 304 -5.22 2.04 43.32
C THR A 304 -6.23 1.02 43.84
N THR A 305 -7.50 1.23 43.55
CA THR A 305 -8.61 0.36 44.03
C THR A 305 -9.40 -0.14 42.82
N ILE A 306 -9.85 -1.39 42.89
CA ILE A 306 -10.63 -2.04 41.84
C ILE A 306 -12.03 -2.35 42.42
N TYR A 307 -13.03 -1.89 41.72
CA TYR A 307 -14.44 -2.17 42.02
C TYR A 307 -15.05 -3.04 40.94
N GLU A 308 -15.76 -4.11 41.32
CA GLU A 308 -16.58 -4.89 40.41
C GLU A 308 -17.92 -4.15 40.24
N LEU A 309 -18.25 -3.84 38.98
CA LEU A 309 -19.49 -3.13 38.65
C LEU A 309 -20.60 -4.12 38.35
N GLU A 310 -21.81 -3.81 38.78
CA GLU A 310 -22.98 -4.58 38.35
C GLU A 310 -23.25 -4.35 36.86
N THR A 311 -23.34 -5.44 36.11
CA THR A 311 -23.62 -5.41 34.67
C THR A 311 -25.10 -5.18 34.44
N LYS A 312 -25.50 -4.11 33.78
CA LYS A 312 -26.89 -3.86 33.35
C LYS A 312 -27.26 -4.91 32.27
N GLU A 313 -28.54 -5.31 32.19
CA GLU A 313 -28.97 -6.35 31.23
C GLU A 313 -28.71 -5.97 29.77
N GLU A 314 -28.66 -4.69 29.46
CA GLU A 314 -28.43 -4.15 28.13
C GLU A 314 -26.91 -4.13 27.72
N GLU A 315 -26.00 -4.26 28.69
CA GLU A 315 -24.57 -4.22 28.45
C GLU A 315 -24.08 -5.57 27.93
N LYS A 316 -23.47 -5.54 26.73
CA LYS A 316 -22.91 -6.72 26.08
C LYS A 316 -21.43 -6.87 26.48
N ALA A 317 -21.16 -7.83 27.33
CA ALA A 317 -19.77 -8.18 27.64
C ALA A 317 -19.02 -8.65 26.38
N PRO A 318 -17.74 -8.29 26.21
CA PRO A 318 -16.93 -8.77 25.10
C PRO A 318 -16.79 -10.30 25.17
N THR A 319 -16.70 -10.91 24.00
CA THR A 319 -16.59 -12.37 23.87
C THR A 319 -15.13 -12.79 23.86
N LEU A 320 -14.70 -13.50 24.89
CA LEU A 320 -13.41 -14.17 24.92
C LEU A 320 -13.65 -15.68 24.77
N MET A 321 -13.15 -16.23 23.67
CA MET A 321 -13.21 -17.68 23.44
C MET A 321 -12.00 -18.36 24.10
N SER A 322 -12.24 -19.52 24.72
CA SER A 322 -11.21 -20.34 25.35
C SER A 322 -11.43 -21.80 25.01
N ASN A 323 -11.07 -22.15 23.79
CA ASN A 323 -11.14 -23.51 23.32
C ASN A 323 -9.81 -24.26 23.46
N PRO A 324 -9.83 -25.59 23.64
CA PRO A 324 -8.62 -26.41 23.65
C PRO A 324 -7.77 -26.19 22.38
N PRO A 325 -6.43 -26.31 22.47
CA PRO A 325 -5.53 -26.00 21.34
C PRO A 325 -5.88 -26.71 20.04
N ARG A 326 -6.42 -27.94 20.11
CA ARG A 326 -6.83 -28.74 18.94
C ARG A 326 -7.99 -28.11 18.16
N PHE A 327 -8.84 -27.32 18.81
CA PHE A 327 -10.02 -26.71 18.22
C PHE A 327 -9.81 -25.21 17.93
N ARG A 328 -8.71 -24.63 18.43
CA ARG A 328 -8.42 -23.19 18.26
C ARG A 328 -8.35 -22.77 16.78
N LEU A 329 -7.90 -23.66 15.89
CA LEU A 329 -7.89 -23.40 14.45
C LEU A 329 -9.29 -23.08 13.91
N PHE A 330 -10.33 -23.73 14.45
CA PHE A 330 -11.70 -23.53 14.02
C PHE A 330 -12.34 -22.26 14.58
N GLU A 331 -11.76 -21.64 15.62
CA GLU A 331 -12.17 -20.29 16.06
C GLU A 331 -12.01 -19.24 14.96
N ALA A 332 -11.01 -19.40 14.05
CA ALA A 332 -10.82 -18.49 12.93
C ALA A 332 -12.04 -18.45 12.01
N PHE A 333 -12.68 -19.61 11.74
CA PHE A 333 -13.90 -19.66 10.94
C PHE A 333 -15.09 -19.01 11.65
N ILE A 334 -15.21 -19.20 12.97
CA ILE A 334 -16.26 -18.56 13.75
C ILE A 334 -16.06 -17.05 13.78
N ARG A 335 -14.83 -16.58 13.97
CA ARG A 335 -14.48 -15.15 13.91
C ARG A 335 -14.76 -14.53 12.55
N PHE A 336 -14.53 -15.27 11.48
CA PHE A 336 -14.79 -14.81 10.12
C PHE A 336 -16.29 -14.60 9.85
N TYR A 337 -17.14 -15.46 10.42
CA TYR A 337 -18.59 -15.36 10.24
C TYR A 337 -19.22 -14.38 11.23
N SER A 338 -19.18 -14.66 12.52
CA SER A 338 -19.63 -13.79 13.62
C SER A 338 -19.26 -14.41 14.97
N LEU A 339 -18.74 -13.62 15.90
CA LEU A 339 -18.50 -14.08 17.25
C LEU A 339 -19.84 -14.24 18.00
N PRO A 340 -20.05 -15.35 18.73
CA PRO A 340 -21.20 -15.51 19.60
C PRO A 340 -21.15 -14.48 20.74
N GLN A 341 -22.29 -14.08 21.27
CA GLN A 341 -22.32 -13.19 22.45
C GLN A 341 -21.79 -13.94 23.69
N SER A 342 -21.32 -13.21 24.69
CA SER A 342 -20.70 -13.81 25.89
C SER A 342 -21.58 -14.80 26.66
N LYS A 343 -22.91 -14.74 26.51
CA LYS A 343 -23.88 -15.66 27.11
C LYS A 343 -24.33 -16.79 26.17
N GLU A 344 -24.01 -16.70 24.88
CA GLU A 344 -24.43 -17.65 23.87
C GLU A 344 -23.56 -18.92 23.84
N PHE A 345 -24.03 -19.89 23.07
CA PHE A 345 -23.32 -21.15 22.84
C PHE A 345 -22.13 -20.92 21.90
N ASP A 346 -20.95 -21.46 22.26
CA ASP A 346 -19.78 -21.47 21.41
C ASP A 346 -19.83 -22.64 20.40
N PRO A 347 -20.05 -22.41 19.11
CA PRO A 347 -20.20 -23.46 18.11
C PRO A 347 -18.86 -24.05 17.66
N THR A 348 -17.72 -23.57 18.15
CA THR A 348 -16.38 -23.96 17.65
C THR A 348 -16.17 -25.47 17.67
N MET A 349 -16.51 -26.16 18.75
CA MET A 349 -16.30 -27.61 18.87
C MET A 349 -17.23 -28.40 17.95
N VAL A 350 -18.48 -27.96 17.82
CA VAL A 350 -19.46 -28.58 16.91
C VAL A 350 -19.01 -28.39 15.46
N PHE A 351 -18.59 -27.19 15.12
CA PHE A 351 -18.06 -26.85 13.80
C PHE A 351 -16.79 -27.66 13.49
N ALA A 352 -15.87 -27.79 14.44
CA ALA A 352 -14.65 -28.57 14.29
C ALA A 352 -14.91 -30.08 14.04
N LEU A 353 -16.02 -30.61 14.53
CA LEU A 353 -16.41 -31.98 14.26
C LEU A 353 -17.11 -32.14 12.90
N ILE A 354 -18.06 -31.27 12.62
CA ILE A 354 -18.96 -31.38 11.46
C ILE A 354 -18.26 -30.95 10.16
N PHE A 355 -17.51 -29.82 10.20
CA PHE A 355 -16.91 -29.25 9.00
C PHE A 355 -15.96 -30.21 8.25
N PRO A 356 -15.01 -30.92 8.91
CA PRO A 356 -14.16 -31.89 8.20
C PRO A 356 -14.92 -33.03 7.57
N ILE A 357 -16.02 -33.50 8.19
CA ILE A 357 -16.86 -34.57 7.65
C ILE A 357 -17.56 -34.11 6.36
N PHE A 358 -18.23 -32.95 6.40
CA PHE A 358 -18.90 -32.42 5.21
C PHE A 358 -17.90 -32.05 4.11
N TYR A 359 -16.75 -31.45 4.49
CA TYR A 359 -15.70 -31.14 3.54
C TYR A 359 -15.13 -32.41 2.88
N GLY A 360 -14.89 -33.45 3.69
CA GLY A 360 -14.44 -34.74 3.18
C GLY A 360 -15.44 -35.42 2.23
N LEU A 361 -16.75 -35.34 2.53
CA LEU A 361 -17.81 -35.81 1.64
C LEU A 361 -17.85 -35.01 0.33
N MET A 362 -17.66 -33.71 0.39
CA MET A 362 -17.64 -32.82 -0.79
C MET A 362 -16.44 -33.08 -1.70
N ILE A 363 -15.23 -33.28 -1.13
CA ILE A 363 -14.03 -33.64 -1.91
C ILE A 363 -14.10 -35.10 -2.41
N GLY A 364 -14.76 -35.98 -1.67
CA GLY A 364 -14.94 -37.38 -2.05
C GLY A 364 -15.85 -37.58 -3.27
N ASP A 365 -16.53 -36.55 -3.75
CA ASP A 365 -17.24 -36.58 -5.02
C ASP A 365 -16.25 -36.75 -6.18
N THR A 366 -16.42 -37.84 -6.93
CA THR A 366 -15.54 -38.22 -8.06
C THR A 366 -15.45 -37.13 -9.12
N ALA A 367 -16.50 -36.36 -9.34
CA ALA A 367 -16.53 -35.26 -10.31
C ALA A 367 -15.66 -34.09 -9.85
N VAL A 368 -15.72 -33.72 -8.58
CA VAL A 368 -14.88 -32.62 -7.99
C VAL A 368 -13.43 -33.06 -7.95
N SER A 369 -13.12 -34.27 -7.54
CA SER A 369 -11.75 -34.83 -7.55
C SER A 369 -11.14 -34.85 -8.95
N TYR A 370 -11.93 -35.19 -9.97
CA TYR A 370 -11.49 -35.18 -11.36
C TYR A 370 -11.18 -33.78 -11.85
N THR A 371 -12.03 -32.80 -11.57
CA THR A 371 -11.77 -31.39 -11.96
C THR A 371 -10.52 -30.84 -11.29
N HIS A 372 -10.29 -31.09 -10.00
CA HIS A 372 -9.07 -30.65 -9.29
C HIS A 372 -7.80 -31.32 -9.81
N LEU A 373 -7.86 -32.57 -10.24
CA LEU A 373 -6.72 -33.26 -10.84
C LEU A 373 -6.41 -32.80 -12.27
N THR A 374 -7.42 -32.37 -13.03
CA THR A 374 -7.27 -31.99 -14.44
C THR A 374 -6.96 -30.50 -14.65
N LEU A 375 -7.33 -29.62 -13.68
CA LEU A 375 -7.04 -28.18 -13.75
C LEU A 375 -5.55 -27.83 -14.01
N PRO A 376 -4.57 -28.48 -13.37
CA PRO A 376 -3.16 -28.23 -13.65
C PRO A 376 -2.69 -28.64 -15.05
N THR A 377 -3.36 -29.64 -15.65
CA THR A 377 -2.99 -30.15 -16.99
C THR A 377 -3.56 -29.30 -18.12
N ILE A 378 -4.63 -28.56 -17.90
CA ILE A 378 -5.22 -27.63 -18.88
C ILE A 378 -4.40 -26.33 -19.00
N LEU A 379 -3.66 -25.96 -17.98
CA LEU A 379 -2.78 -24.75 -17.97
C LEU A 379 -1.40 -24.99 -18.61
N LEU A 380 -1.09 -26.21 -19.06
CA LEU A 380 0.19 -26.59 -19.67
C LEU A 380 0.08 -26.90 -21.18
N VAL A 381 -1.02 -26.53 -21.84
CA VAL A 381 -1.20 -26.66 -23.30
C VAL A 381 -1.31 -25.28 -23.97
#